data_d3905e2e4c19da2d574ea5fd4aead4a4
#
_entry.id   d3905e2e4c19da2d574ea5fd4aead4a4
#
_cell.length_a   1.000
_cell.length_b   1.000
_cell.length_c   1.000
_cell.angle_alpha   90.00
_cell.angle_beta   90.00
_cell.angle_gamma   90.00
#
_symmetry.space_group_name_H-M   'P 1'
#
loop_
_entity.id
_entity.type
_entity.pdbx_description
1 polymer ?
#
loop_
_entity_poly.entity_id
_entity_poly.type
_entity_poly.pdbx_seq_one_letter_code
_entity_poly.pdbx_strand_id
1 'polypeptide(L)'
;MVNTARVSYNKHSNEWGDKDERLLKYLWDHEHTSPFRHASIRFEISAPIFVLRQWMKHQVGCSWNEISARYVDMGESEAFRPVLWRLQDSKNKQSSLGILPRDEQMKATALLEEAYEVAYKNYAQLIDMGVCREQARVMLPVGMYSKAIWTASLQAVMNFIELRLDDHAQKEMRDFAQAVLDLARIYFPRSMELVRCQDVSNAGLDSKG
;
A
#
# COMPACT_ATOMS: atom_id res chain seq x y z
N MET A 1 -15.79 -4.26 -18.09
CA MET A 1 -16.62 -3.42 -17.20
C MET A 1 -17.84 -2.87 -17.90
N VAL A 2 -17.72 -2.05 -18.95
CA VAL A 2 -18.91 -1.46 -19.64
C VAL A 2 -19.87 -2.52 -20.19
N ASN A 3 -19.37 -3.62 -20.78
CA ASN A 3 -20.23 -4.72 -21.23
C ASN A 3 -20.89 -5.46 -20.07
N THR A 4 -20.25 -5.56 -18.93
CA THR A 4 -20.86 -6.12 -17.72
C THR A 4 -22.07 -5.29 -17.26
N ALA A 5 -21.95 -3.95 -17.32
CA ALA A 5 -23.08 -3.06 -17.02
C ALA A 5 -24.20 -3.18 -18.07
N ARG A 6 -23.85 -3.36 -19.36
CA ARG A 6 -24.80 -3.49 -20.47
C ARG A 6 -25.63 -4.78 -20.46
N VAL A 7 -25.16 -5.80 -19.74
CA VAL A 7 -25.90 -7.06 -19.61
C VAL A 7 -27.34 -6.82 -19.10
N SER A 8 -27.54 -5.86 -18.22
CA SER A 8 -28.89 -5.50 -17.71
C SER A 8 -29.86 -5.04 -18.81
N TYR A 9 -29.33 -4.63 -19.96
CA TYR A 9 -30.13 -4.23 -21.13
C TYR A 9 -30.03 -5.22 -22.29
N ASN A 10 -29.43 -6.39 -22.06
CA ASN A 10 -29.11 -7.38 -23.09
C ASN A 10 -28.35 -6.76 -24.28
N LYS A 11 -27.38 -5.90 -24.02
CA LYS A 11 -26.55 -5.19 -25.01
C LYS A 11 -25.08 -5.52 -24.82
N HIS A 12 -24.35 -5.51 -25.92
CA HIS A 12 -22.90 -5.74 -25.97
C HIS A 12 -22.27 -4.80 -27.01
N SER A 13 -21.06 -4.35 -26.77
CA SER A 13 -20.23 -3.62 -27.74
C SER A 13 -18.95 -4.43 -27.98
N ASN A 14 -18.60 -4.63 -29.24
CA ASN A 14 -17.37 -5.34 -29.63
C ASN A 14 -16.18 -4.38 -29.74
N GLU A 15 -16.45 -3.09 -29.90
CA GLU A 15 -15.45 -2.06 -30.09
C GLU A 15 -15.57 -1.01 -29.00
N TRP A 16 -14.42 -0.50 -28.56
CA TRP A 16 -14.37 0.59 -27.60
C TRP A 16 -14.57 1.95 -28.31
N GLY A 17 -15.41 2.80 -27.75
CA GLY A 17 -15.67 4.14 -28.29
C GLY A 17 -16.12 5.13 -27.23
N ASP A 18 -16.42 6.38 -27.63
CA ASP A 18 -16.78 7.48 -26.72
C ASP A 18 -17.97 7.17 -25.80
N LYS A 19 -18.91 6.32 -26.26
CA LYS A 19 -20.04 5.89 -25.43
C LYS A 19 -19.59 4.99 -24.29
N ASP A 20 -18.55 4.19 -24.50
CA ASP A 20 -17.96 3.31 -23.48
C ASP A 20 -17.21 4.13 -22.45
N GLU A 21 -16.46 5.14 -22.90
CA GLU A 21 -15.75 6.08 -22.04
C GLU A 21 -16.71 6.80 -21.10
N ARG A 22 -17.77 7.40 -21.67
CA ARG A 22 -18.78 8.09 -20.85
C ARG A 22 -19.50 7.15 -19.90
N LEU A 23 -19.81 5.92 -20.34
CA LEU A 23 -20.44 4.94 -19.47
C LEU A 23 -19.50 4.49 -18.33
N LEU A 24 -18.23 4.24 -18.61
CA LEU A 24 -17.25 3.85 -17.61
C LEU A 24 -17.13 4.94 -16.52
N LYS A 25 -16.99 6.19 -16.96
CA LYS A 25 -16.94 7.35 -16.04
C LYS A 25 -18.23 7.48 -15.24
N TYR A 26 -19.38 7.40 -15.89
CA TYR A 26 -20.70 7.47 -15.22
C TYR A 26 -20.83 6.40 -14.13
N LEU A 27 -20.45 5.15 -14.42
CA LEU A 27 -20.51 4.05 -13.47
C LEU A 27 -19.67 4.31 -12.21
N TRP A 28 -18.47 4.87 -12.39
CA TRP A 28 -17.59 5.20 -11.27
C TRP A 28 -18.10 6.39 -10.46
N ASP A 29 -18.44 7.48 -11.13
CA ASP A 29 -18.90 8.73 -10.49
C ASP A 29 -20.20 8.55 -9.69
N HIS A 30 -21.07 7.63 -10.10
CA HIS A 30 -22.33 7.32 -9.43
C HIS A 30 -22.28 6.07 -8.55
N GLU A 31 -21.08 5.57 -8.23
CA GLU A 31 -20.87 4.42 -7.35
C GLU A 31 -21.55 3.13 -7.83
N HIS A 32 -21.79 2.99 -9.12
CA HIS A 32 -22.24 1.75 -9.74
C HIS A 32 -21.05 0.78 -9.91
N THR A 33 -20.52 0.31 -8.78
CA THR A 33 -19.21 -0.33 -8.71
C THR A 33 -19.21 -1.82 -9.08
N SER A 34 -20.37 -2.47 -9.17
CA SER A 34 -20.45 -3.90 -9.47
C SER A 34 -19.70 -4.33 -10.74
N PRO A 35 -19.69 -3.56 -11.87
CA PRO A 35 -18.92 -3.92 -13.06
C PRO A 35 -17.40 -3.98 -12.81
N PHE A 36 -16.87 -3.19 -11.87
CA PHE A 36 -15.44 -3.15 -11.53
C PHE A 36 -15.04 -4.34 -10.64
N ARG A 37 -15.97 -5.06 -10.05
CA ARG A 37 -15.70 -6.25 -9.23
C ARG A 37 -15.46 -7.52 -10.05
N HIS A 38 -15.81 -7.53 -11.33
CA HIS A 38 -15.59 -8.66 -12.22
C HIS A 38 -14.16 -8.76 -12.78
N ALA A 39 -13.38 -7.70 -12.68
CA ALA A 39 -11.95 -7.70 -12.97
C ALA A 39 -11.15 -7.78 -11.66
N SER A 40 -10.01 -8.45 -11.71
CA SER A 40 -9.10 -8.58 -10.56
C SER A 40 -7.65 -8.47 -11.01
N ILE A 41 -6.80 -8.02 -10.08
CA ILE A 41 -5.35 -7.98 -10.25
C ILE A 41 -4.71 -8.72 -9.08
N ARG A 42 -3.67 -9.48 -9.35
CA ARG A 42 -2.81 -10.11 -8.36
C ARG A 42 -1.46 -9.40 -8.33
N PHE A 43 -1.07 -8.93 -7.17
CA PHE A 43 0.24 -8.35 -6.90
C PHE A 43 1.06 -9.29 -6.02
N GLU A 44 2.34 -9.39 -6.30
CA GLU A 44 3.35 -9.89 -5.38
C GLU A 44 4.02 -8.68 -4.73
N ILE A 45 4.03 -8.65 -3.40
CA ILE A 45 4.43 -7.50 -2.61
C ILE A 45 5.59 -7.90 -1.71
N SER A 46 6.67 -7.12 -1.73
CA SER A 46 7.70 -7.13 -0.70
C SER A 46 7.65 -5.79 0.03
N ALA A 47 7.24 -5.80 1.29
CA ALA A 47 7.07 -4.57 2.06
C ALA A 47 7.35 -4.79 3.55
N PRO A 48 7.73 -3.75 4.31
CA PRO A 48 7.88 -3.84 5.75
C PRO A 48 6.56 -4.21 6.42
N ILE A 49 6.62 -5.00 7.49
CA ILE A 49 5.41 -5.45 8.22
C ILE A 49 4.55 -4.27 8.66
N PHE A 50 5.14 -3.15 9.12
CA PHE A 50 4.34 -1.98 9.52
C PHE A 50 3.51 -1.38 8.37
N VAL A 51 3.98 -1.48 7.11
CA VAL A 51 3.23 -1.08 5.90
C VAL A 51 2.15 -2.12 5.60
N LEU A 52 2.50 -3.42 5.59
CA LEU A 52 1.54 -4.50 5.33
C LEU A 52 0.38 -4.49 6.32
N ARG A 53 0.62 -4.16 7.59
CA ARG A 53 -0.44 -4.05 8.60
C ARG A 53 -1.49 -2.98 8.26
N GLN A 54 -1.10 -1.88 7.62
CA GLN A 54 -2.03 -0.87 7.11
C GLN A 54 -2.72 -1.35 5.83
N TRP A 55 -1.97 -1.97 4.92
CA TRP A 55 -2.50 -2.46 3.64
C TRP A 55 -3.55 -3.55 3.83
N MET A 56 -3.28 -4.51 4.71
CA MET A 56 -4.19 -5.60 5.03
C MET A 56 -5.51 -5.17 5.69
N LYS A 57 -5.66 -3.89 6.06
CA LYS A 57 -6.96 -3.34 6.48
C LYS A 57 -7.93 -3.18 5.32
N HIS A 58 -7.45 -3.17 4.07
CA HIS A 58 -8.29 -3.25 2.88
C HIS A 58 -8.68 -4.70 2.63
N GLN A 59 -9.86 -5.08 3.10
CA GLN A 59 -10.32 -6.48 3.09
C GLN A 59 -11.42 -6.75 2.06
N VAL A 60 -12.26 -5.76 1.77
CA VAL A 60 -13.39 -5.93 0.87
C VAL A 60 -12.93 -6.14 -0.57
N GLY A 61 -13.28 -7.29 -1.14
CA GLY A 61 -12.87 -7.66 -2.50
C GLY A 61 -11.40 -8.04 -2.64
N CYS A 62 -10.74 -8.44 -1.53
CA CYS A 62 -9.33 -8.80 -1.48
C CYS A 62 -9.10 -10.20 -0.92
N SER A 63 -8.01 -10.82 -1.35
CA SER A 63 -7.45 -12.05 -0.78
C SER A 63 -5.98 -11.86 -0.50
N TRP A 64 -5.50 -12.40 0.63
CA TRP A 64 -4.15 -12.24 1.10
C TRP A 64 -3.51 -13.59 1.46
N ASN A 65 -2.27 -13.76 1.03
CA ASN A 65 -1.39 -14.81 1.53
C ASN A 65 -0.03 -14.17 1.83
N GLU A 66 0.51 -14.42 3.00
CA GLU A 66 1.78 -13.86 3.44
C GLU A 66 2.75 -15.00 3.80
N ILE A 67 4.06 -14.79 3.58
CA ILE A 67 5.09 -15.69 4.09
C ILE A 67 4.95 -15.85 5.61
N SER A 68 5.07 -17.06 6.09
CA SER A 68 4.90 -17.31 7.51
C SER A 68 6.23 -17.55 8.22
N ALA A 69 6.58 -16.67 9.14
CA ALA A 69 7.70 -16.86 10.06
C ALA A 69 7.54 -18.06 11.03
N ARG A 70 6.43 -18.81 10.94
CA ARG A 70 6.27 -20.10 11.61
C ARG A 70 6.96 -21.22 10.85
N TYR A 71 7.06 -21.09 9.53
CA TYR A 71 7.57 -22.13 8.64
C TYR A 71 8.95 -21.80 8.07
N VAL A 72 9.22 -20.51 7.87
CA VAL A 72 10.45 -20.02 7.26
C VAL A 72 11.31 -19.34 8.31
N ASP A 73 12.62 -19.57 8.26
CA ASP A 73 13.58 -18.80 9.04
C ASP A 73 13.68 -17.37 8.47
N MET A 74 13.55 -16.39 9.36
CA MET A 74 13.54 -14.97 9.00
C MET A 74 14.79 -14.23 9.49
N GLY A 75 15.80 -14.95 9.98
CA GLY A 75 17.01 -14.37 10.57
C GLY A 75 17.85 -13.52 9.61
N GLU A 76 17.75 -13.78 8.31
CA GLU A 76 18.43 -12.99 7.26
C GLU A 76 17.50 -12.03 6.50
N SER A 77 16.29 -11.79 7.02
CA SER A 77 15.35 -10.89 6.35
C SER A 77 15.85 -9.46 6.39
N GLU A 78 15.70 -8.78 5.25
CA GLU A 78 15.94 -7.34 5.18
C GLU A 78 15.02 -6.55 6.12
N ALA A 79 15.51 -5.42 6.61
CA ALA A 79 14.73 -4.50 7.43
C ALA A 79 14.72 -3.10 6.82
N PHE A 80 13.59 -2.42 6.96
CA PHE A 80 13.36 -1.07 6.46
C PHE A 80 14.28 -0.06 7.15
N ARG A 81 14.90 0.78 6.32
CA ARG A 81 15.71 1.92 6.77
C ARG A 81 15.17 3.18 6.14
N PRO A 82 14.71 4.16 6.93
CA PRO A 82 14.28 5.44 6.39
C PRO A 82 15.43 6.12 5.65
N VAL A 83 15.20 6.61 4.45
CA VAL A 83 16.17 7.47 3.74
C VAL A 83 16.36 8.78 4.50
N LEU A 84 15.26 9.30 5.07
CA LEU A 84 15.23 10.52 5.87
C LEU A 84 14.30 10.32 7.06
N TRP A 85 14.74 10.73 8.25
CA TRP A 85 13.92 10.83 9.44
C TRP A 85 13.12 12.12 9.41
N ARG A 86 11.81 12.01 9.59
CA ARG A 86 10.87 13.13 9.56
C ARG A 86 10.45 13.53 10.97
N LEU A 87 10.19 14.82 11.12
CA LEU A 87 9.64 15.37 12.35
C LEU A 87 8.15 15.04 12.47
N GLN A 88 7.68 14.84 13.69
CA GLN A 88 6.25 14.75 13.98
C GLN A 88 5.57 16.09 13.72
N ASP A 89 4.47 16.09 12.98
CA ASP A 89 3.62 17.28 12.86
C ASP A 89 2.96 17.60 14.20
N SER A 90 3.06 18.86 14.64
CA SER A 90 2.51 19.32 15.90
C SER A 90 0.98 19.46 15.91
N LYS A 91 0.37 19.64 14.72
CA LYS A 91 -1.08 19.85 14.55
C LYS A 91 -1.79 18.55 14.13
N ASN A 92 -1.21 17.82 13.22
CA ASN A 92 -1.77 16.56 12.72
C ASN A 92 -0.92 15.37 13.20
N LYS A 93 -1.41 14.64 14.19
CA LYS A 93 -0.73 13.48 14.78
C LYS A 93 -0.47 12.33 13.78
N GLN A 94 -1.14 12.29 12.65
CA GLN A 94 -0.97 11.28 11.61
C GLN A 94 0.06 11.71 10.55
N SER A 95 0.44 12.98 10.55
CA SER A 95 1.33 13.58 9.55
C SER A 95 2.75 13.77 10.09
N SER A 96 3.69 13.90 9.16
CA SER A 96 5.07 14.30 9.43
C SER A 96 5.37 15.62 8.73
N LEU A 97 6.11 16.50 9.39
CA LEU A 97 6.44 17.82 8.89
C LEU A 97 7.95 18.07 8.97
N GLY A 98 8.57 18.31 7.79
CA GLY A 98 10.00 18.59 7.74
C GLY A 98 10.88 17.37 8.02
N ILE A 99 12.16 17.62 8.18
CA ILE A 99 13.21 16.59 8.30
C ILE A 99 14.01 16.90 9.56
N LEU A 100 14.42 15.87 10.30
CA LEU A 100 15.32 15.99 11.43
C LEU A 100 16.65 16.66 11.01
N PRO A 101 17.28 17.47 11.88
CA PRO A 101 18.63 17.97 11.65
C PRO A 101 19.62 16.83 11.41
N ARG A 102 20.70 17.11 10.63
CA ARG A 102 21.64 16.07 10.18
C ARG A 102 22.21 15.22 11.32
N ASP A 103 22.61 15.84 12.42
CA ASP A 103 23.20 15.13 13.55
C ASP A 103 22.17 14.21 14.26
N GLU A 104 20.94 14.66 14.33
CA GLU A 104 19.83 13.84 14.85
C GLU A 104 19.43 12.70 13.90
N GLN A 105 19.53 12.91 12.60
CA GLN A 105 19.37 11.84 11.59
C GLN A 105 20.37 10.70 11.83
N MET A 106 21.64 11.03 12.03
CA MET A 106 22.71 10.04 12.27
C MET A 106 22.45 9.27 13.58
N LYS A 107 22.06 9.96 14.65
CA LYS A 107 21.71 9.32 15.94
C LYS A 107 20.51 8.38 15.80
N ALA A 108 19.45 8.83 15.12
CA ALA A 108 18.26 8.01 14.90
C ALA A 108 18.56 6.75 14.06
N THR A 109 19.42 6.88 13.04
CA THR A 109 19.88 5.75 12.25
C THR A 109 20.69 4.77 13.10
N ALA A 110 21.63 5.26 13.91
CA ALA A 110 22.43 4.40 14.80
C ALA A 110 21.55 3.62 15.80
N LEU A 111 20.56 4.27 16.39
CA LEU A 111 19.59 3.62 17.28
C LEU A 111 18.78 2.53 16.56
N LEU A 112 18.39 2.77 15.32
CA LEU A 112 17.66 1.78 14.53
C LEU A 112 18.53 0.57 14.22
N GLU A 113 19.78 0.78 13.79
CA GLU A 113 20.72 -0.32 13.47
C GLU A 113 21.00 -1.17 14.69
N GLU A 114 21.26 -0.54 15.87
CA GLU A 114 21.47 -1.24 17.13
C GLU A 114 20.23 -2.10 17.49
N ALA A 115 19.03 -1.53 17.35
CA ALA A 115 17.78 -2.24 17.64
C ALA A 115 17.60 -3.45 16.73
N TYR A 116 17.92 -3.33 15.44
CA TYR A 116 17.84 -4.45 14.49
C TYR A 116 18.89 -5.52 14.78
N GLU A 117 20.12 -5.15 15.04
CA GLU A 117 21.20 -6.09 15.41
C GLU A 117 20.80 -6.91 16.62
N VAL A 118 20.35 -6.27 17.68
CA VAL A 118 19.92 -6.95 18.93
C VAL A 118 18.72 -7.88 18.64
N ALA A 119 17.73 -7.40 17.87
CA ALA A 119 16.53 -8.19 17.58
C ALA A 119 16.85 -9.47 16.80
N TYR A 120 17.63 -9.37 15.73
CA TYR A 120 18.02 -10.55 14.92
C TYR A 120 18.96 -11.48 15.67
N LYS A 121 19.91 -10.95 16.43
CA LYS A 121 20.79 -11.77 17.30
C LYS A 121 19.98 -12.57 18.31
N ASN A 122 19.03 -11.93 18.99
CA ASN A 122 18.21 -12.63 19.98
C ASN A 122 17.28 -13.65 19.34
N TYR A 123 16.74 -13.37 18.13
CA TYR A 123 15.98 -14.34 17.36
C TYR A 123 16.83 -15.58 17.05
N ALA A 124 18.04 -15.41 16.53
CA ALA A 124 18.95 -16.51 16.22
C ALA A 124 19.28 -17.33 17.47
N GLN A 125 19.58 -16.68 18.59
CA GLN A 125 19.84 -17.38 19.87
C GLN A 125 18.64 -18.22 20.33
N LEU A 126 17.42 -17.72 20.18
CA LEU A 126 16.24 -18.53 20.53
C LEU A 126 16.08 -19.74 19.64
N ILE A 127 16.38 -19.63 18.34
CA ILE A 127 16.39 -20.76 17.42
C ILE A 127 17.46 -21.77 17.81
N ASP A 128 18.67 -21.33 18.12
CA ASP A 128 19.78 -22.18 18.55
C ASP A 128 19.49 -22.93 19.87
N MET A 129 18.73 -22.31 20.77
CA MET A 129 18.23 -22.90 22.01
C MET A 129 17.11 -23.94 21.77
N GLY A 130 16.63 -24.10 20.54
CA GLY A 130 15.54 -24.99 20.19
C GLY A 130 14.14 -24.43 20.41
N VAL A 131 14.00 -23.12 20.63
CA VAL A 131 12.68 -22.48 20.71
C VAL A 131 12.01 -22.54 19.34
N CYS A 132 10.73 -22.92 19.31
CA CYS A 132 9.99 -23.01 18.06
C CYS A 132 9.88 -21.63 17.38
N ARG A 133 9.97 -21.63 16.03
CA ARG A 133 9.85 -20.40 15.22
C ARG A 133 8.59 -19.58 15.54
N GLU A 134 7.51 -20.26 15.88
CA GLU A 134 6.24 -19.63 16.25
C GLU A 134 6.39 -18.65 17.43
N GLN A 135 7.27 -18.95 18.38
CA GLN A 135 7.56 -18.08 19.53
C GLN A 135 8.78 -17.19 19.28
N ALA A 136 9.86 -17.74 18.71
CA ALA A 136 11.09 -16.98 18.46
C ALA A 136 10.84 -15.70 17.62
N ARG A 137 9.92 -15.76 16.66
CA ARG A 137 9.55 -14.61 15.80
C ARG A 137 9.03 -13.39 16.55
N VAL A 138 8.71 -13.48 17.84
CA VAL A 138 8.32 -12.31 18.65
C VAL A 138 9.44 -11.28 18.75
N MET A 139 10.70 -11.71 18.57
CA MET A 139 11.86 -10.82 18.56
C MET A 139 12.01 -10.03 17.27
N LEU A 140 11.37 -10.44 16.17
CA LEU A 140 11.56 -9.81 14.87
C LEU A 140 10.90 -8.43 14.81
N PRO A 141 11.60 -7.40 14.27
CA PRO A 141 11.11 -6.04 14.27
C PRO A 141 10.00 -5.84 13.24
N VAL A 142 9.08 -4.93 13.51
CA VAL A 142 8.00 -4.56 12.56
C VAL A 142 8.53 -3.88 11.29
N GLY A 143 9.77 -3.42 11.31
CA GLY A 143 10.47 -2.93 10.12
C GLY A 143 10.98 -4.02 9.19
N MET A 144 10.97 -5.29 9.63
CA MET A 144 11.35 -6.41 8.77
C MET A 144 10.47 -6.49 7.53
N TYR A 145 11.07 -6.77 6.37
CA TYR A 145 10.33 -7.03 5.13
C TYR A 145 9.66 -8.39 5.18
N SER A 146 8.45 -8.43 4.69
CA SER A 146 7.70 -9.66 4.45
C SER A 146 7.22 -9.71 3.00
N LYS A 147 6.92 -10.91 2.50
CA LYS A 147 6.41 -11.12 1.16
C LYS A 147 4.96 -11.55 1.23
N ALA A 148 4.11 -10.94 0.40
CA ALA A 148 2.70 -11.26 0.37
C ALA A 148 2.17 -11.30 -1.07
N ILE A 149 1.17 -12.15 -1.29
CA ILE A 149 0.32 -12.12 -2.49
C ILE A 149 -0.97 -11.40 -2.12
N TRP A 150 -1.26 -10.35 -2.85
CA TRP A 150 -2.52 -9.61 -2.76
C TRP A 150 -3.30 -9.73 -4.06
N THR A 151 -4.45 -10.36 -4.02
CA THR A 151 -5.40 -10.36 -5.13
C THR A 151 -6.60 -9.50 -4.75
N ALA A 152 -6.92 -8.53 -5.59
CA ALA A 152 -8.01 -7.60 -5.33
C ALA A 152 -8.86 -7.37 -6.56
N SER A 153 -10.18 -7.16 -6.39
CA SER A 153 -11.02 -6.68 -7.45
C SER A 153 -10.55 -5.29 -7.92
N LEU A 154 -10.83 -4.94 -9.16
CA LEU A 154 -10.45 -3.63 -9.69
C LEU A 154 -11.05 -2.49 -8.86
N GLN A 155 -12.29 -2.63 -8.37
CA GLN A 155 -12.89 -1.69 -7.43
C GLN A 155 -12.03 -1.53 -6.17
N ALA A 156 -11.59 -2.65 -5.57
CA ALA A 156 -10.77 -2.61 -4.35
C ALA A 156 -9.42 -1.95 -4.60
N VAL A 157 -8.80 -2.20 -5.76
CA VAL A 157 -7.54 -1.54 -6.18
C VAL A 157 -7.73 -0.04 -6.32
N MET A 158 -8.79 0.42 -7.02
CA MET A 158 -9.07 1.84 -7.20
C MET A 158 -9.31 2.54 -5.86
N ASN A 159 -10.14 1.96 -4.98
CA ASN A 159 -10.39 2.50 -3.64
C ASN A 159 -9.12 2.54 -2.77
N PHE A 160 -8.26 1.52 -2.88
CA PHE A 160 -6.96 1.52 -2.19
C PHE A 160 -6.10 2.69 -2.65
N ILE A 161 -5.99 2.90 -3.96
CA ILE A 161 -5.16 3.96 -4.55
C ILE A 161 -5.69 5.33 -4.09
N GLU A 162 -7.00 5.60 -4.22
CA GLU A 162 -7.61 6.87 -3.80
C GLU A 162 -7.33 7.18 -2.33
N LEU A 163 -7.49 6.17 -1.46
CA LEU A 163 -7.29 6.37 -0.02
C LEU A 163 -5.81 6.50 0.36
N ARG A 164 -4.90 5.84 -0.36
CA ARG A 164 -3.49 5.75 0.03
C ARG A 164 -2.56 6.70 -0.71
N LEU A 165 -3.02 7.34 -1.78
CA LEU A 165 -2.33 8.48 -2.38
C LEU A 165 -2.69 9.83 -1.74
N ASP A 166 -3.67 9.86 -0.83
CA ASP A 166 -4.00 11.04 -0.04
C ASP A 166 -2.78 11.52 0.76
N ASP A 167 -2.60 12.85 0.86
CA ASP A 167 -1.46 13.46 1.54
C ASP A 167 -1.39 13.17 3.04
N HIS A 168 -2.52 12.82 3.65
CA HIS A 168 -2.59 12.40 5.05
C HIS A 168 -2.17 10.94 5.25
N ALA A 169 -2.02 10.16 4.17
CA ALA A 169 -1.52 8.80 4.28
C ALA A 169 -0.01 8.80 4.57
N GLN A 170 0.44 7.78 5.29
CA GLN A 170 1.86 7.60 5.59
C GLN A 170 2.69 7.55 4.29
N LYS A 171 3.82 8.26 4.25
CA LYS A 171 4.68 8.39 3.08
C LYS A 171 5.04 7.02 2.46
N GLU A 172 5.49 6.07 3.28
CA GLU A 172 5.87 4.74 2.82
C GLU A 172 4.69 4.01 2.17
N MET A 173 3.48 4.18 2.70
CA MET A 173 2.26 3.62 2.10
C MET A 173 1.91 4.30 0.78
N ARG A 174 2.10 5.64 0.68
CA ARG A 174 1.89 6.38 -0.57
C ARG A 174 2.81 5.89 -1.69
N ASP A 175 4.07 5.60 -1.36
CA ASP A 175 5.04 5.09 -2.34
C ASP A 175 4.59 3.74 -2.91
N PHE A 176 4.07 2.84 -2.08
CA PHE A 176 3.47 1.59 -2.54
C PHE A 176 2.17 1.80 -3.33
N ALA A 177 1.32 2.73 -2.90
CA ALA A 177 0.09 3.03 -3.63
C ALA A 177 0.37 3.60 -5.02
N GLN A 178 1.43 4.42 -5.17
CA GLN A 178 1.88 4.90 -6.46
C GLN A 178 2.36 3.76 -7.35
N ALA A 179 3.15 2.83 -6.82
CA ALA A 179 3.60 1.65 -7.55
C ALA A 179 2.40 0.77 -8.00
N VAL A 180 1.39 0.61 -7.14
CA VAL A 180 0.15 -0.11 -7.49
C VAL A 180 -0.59 0.60 -8.63
N LEU A 181 -0.72 1.93 -8.59
CA LEU A 181 -1.34 2.73 -9.65
C LEU A 181 -0.62 2.53 -10.98
N ASP A 182 0.71 2.64 -10.96
CA ASP A 182 1.53 2.52 -12.18
C ASP A 182 1.41 1.13 -12.80
N LEU A 183 1.46 0.07 -12.00
CA LEU A 183 1.27 -1.30 -12.46
C LEU A 183 -0.17 -1.56 -12.95
N ALA A 184 -1.18 -1.09 -12.22
CA ALA A 184 -2.58 -1.27 -12.60
C ALA A 184 -2.92 -0.52 -13.89
N ARG A 185 -2.28 0.63 -14.14
CA ARG A 185 -2.45 1.43 -15.37
C ARG A 185 -2.05 0.67 -16.63
N ILE A 186 -1.08 -0.25 -16.53
CA ILE A 186 -0.66 -1.09 -17.67
C ILE A 186 -1.82 -1.95 -18.19
N TYR A 187 -2.64 -2.48 -17.29
CA TYR A 187 -3.72 -3.42 -17.62
C TYR A 187 -5.10 -2.75 -17.72
N PHE A 188 -5.30 -1.67 -16.97
CA PHE A 188 -6.59 -0.96 -16.86
C PHE A 188 -6.41 0.56 -17.02
N PRO A 189 -5.76 1.05 -18.10
CA PRO A 189 -5.42 2.47 -18.24
C PRO A 189 -6.61 3.38 -18.03
N ARG A 190 -7.73 3.12 -18.70
CA ARG A 190 -8.93 3.96 -18.64
C ARG A 190 -9.61 3.97 -17.25
N SER A 191 -9.53 2.89 -16.50
CA SER A 191 -10.06 2.85 -15.13
C SER A 191 -9.16 3.61 -14.18
N MET A 192 -7.85 3.58 -14.39
CA MET A 192 -6.90 4.32 -13.57
C MET A 192 -6.94 5.84 -13.82
N GLU A 193 -7.45 6.30 -14.96
CA GLU A 193 -7.75 7.71 -15.22
C GLU A 193 -8.92 8.24 -14.39
N LEU A 194 -9.79 7.35 -13.89
CA LEU A 194 -10.93 7.73 -13.04
C LEU A 194 -10.58 7.84 -11.55
N VAL A 195 -9.43 7.31 -11.15
CA VAL A 195 -8.95 7.38 -9.77
C VAL A 195 -8.71 8.83 -9.38
N ARG A 196 -9.37 9.28 -8.32
CA ARG A 196 -9.30 10.67 -7.83
C ARG A 196 -8.05 10.82 -6.97
N CYS A 197 -6.91 11.09 -7.59
CA CYS A 197 -5.74 11.56 -6.87
C CYS A 197 -5.97 13.04 -6.56
N GLN A 198 -5.86 13.44 -5.30
CA GLN A 198 -5.84 14.88 -4.97
C GLN A 198 -4.57 15.47 -5.59
N ASP A 199 -4.75 16.34 -6.59
CA ASP A 199 -3.64 17.07 -7.20
C ASP A 199 -2.95 17.96 -6.15
N VAL A 200 -1.68 17.70 -5.90
CA VAL A 200 -0.81 18.46 -4.98
C VAL A 200 -0.63 19.93 -5.42
N SER A 201 -1.23 20.34 -6.54
CA SER A 201 -0.97 21.64 -7.19
C SER A 201 -1.79 22.82 -6.67
N ASN A 202 -2.79 22.66 -5.77
CA ASN A 202 -3.67 23.78 -5.38
C ASN A 202 -3.70 24.16 -3.89
N ALA A 203 -2.78 23.67 -3.07
CA ALA A 203 -2.73 24.07 -1.64
C ALA A 203 -1.96 25.38 -1.36
N GLY A 204 -1.73 26.22 -2.37
CA GLY A 204 -0.84 27.38 -2.25
C GLY A 204 -1.38 28.75 -2.65
N LEU A 205 -2.66 28.95 -2.99
CA LEU A 205 -3.14 30.23 -3.55
C LEU A 205 -4.40 30.86 -2.93
N ASP A 206 -4.90 30.39 -1.82
CA ASP A 206 -6.01 31.09 -1.13
C ASP A 206 -5.60 31.53 0.28
N SER A 207 -4.69 32.50 0.35
CA SER A 207 -4.53 33.34 1.53
C SER A 207 -4.36 34.78 1.07
N LYS A 208 -5.52 35.45 0.76
CA LYS A 208 -5.73 36.90 0.91
C LYS A 208 -7.13 37.26 0.40
N GLY A 209 -7.98 37.61 1.34
CA GLY A 209 -9.26 38.18 1.14
C GLY A 209 -9.94 38.42 2.48
#